data_22145e6b80598ecd5aace9183dc24d4b
#
_entry.id   22145e6b80598ecd5aace9183dc24d4b
#
_cell.length_a   1.000
_cell.length_b   1.000
_cell.length_c   1.000
_cell.angle_alpha   90.00
_cell.angle_beta   90.00
_cell.angle_gamma   90.00
#
_symmetry.space_group_name_H-M   'P 1'
#
loop_
_entity.id
_entity.type
_entity.pdbx_description
1 polymer ?
#
loop_
_entity_poly.entity_id
_entity_poly.type
_entity_poly.pdbx_seq_one_letter_code
_entity_poly.pdbx_strand_id
1 'polypeptide(L)'
;MNETYGYGFLQPVADLISKVIDILYGLTVTVGFPSYALAIIMISILLKLVLYPLMQKQMKSTMNMQEVQPKLEYVQKKYKNNPEKMNEEVMKLYKEYDVNPMAGCLPLLIQMPILIGLFMALRQYNFDPIEHATFFWVPNLGLADPLHILPILVALTMYAQQKVSMSATGGNEQTAQMMKTMLYMMPAMIS
;
A
#
# COMPACT_ATOMS: atom_id res chain seq x y z
N MET A 1 -28.20 10.15 9.20
CA MET A 1 -27.67 11.19 8.29
C MET A 1 -26.63 10.51 7.42
N ASN A 2 -27.00 10.25 6.15
CA ASN A 2 -26.10 9.64 5.18
C ASN A 2 -25.16 10.73 4.66
N GLU A 3 -24.04 10.94 5.33
CA GLU A 3 -22.95 11.70 4.74
C GLU A 3 -22.28 10.82 3.67
N THR A 4 -22.85 10.91 2.48
CA THR A 4 -22.26 10.36 1.26
C THR A 4 -21.03 11.23 0.94
N TYR A 5 -19.92 10.99 1.64
CA TYR A 5 -18.65 11.56 1.24
C TYR A 5 -18.40 11.16 -0.21
N GLY A 6 -17.94 12.08 -1.05
CA GLY A 6 -17.81 12.01 -2.51
C GLY A 6 -17.05 10.80 -3.12
N TYR A 7 -17.01 9.68 -2.44
CA TYR A 7 -16.44 8.39 -2.86
C TYR A 7 -17.51 7.35 -3.21
N GLY A 8 -18.73 7.79 -3.58
CA GLY A 8 -19.82 6.89 -3.92
C GLY A 8 -19.48 5.85 -5.01
N PHE A 9 -18.50 6.15 -5.88
CA PHE A 9 -18.03 5.21 -6.89
C PHE A 9 -17.22 4.04 -6.28
N LEU A 10 -16.69 4.16 -5.04
CA LEU A 10 -16.00 3.09 -4.31
C LEU A 10 -16.92 2.31 -3.36
N GLN A 11 -18.18 2.74 -3.21
CA GLN A 11 -19.15 2.03 -2.37
C GLN A 11 -19.29 0.55 -2.76
N PRO A 12 -19.38 0.17 -4.05
CA PRO A 12 -19.46 -1.25 -4.43
C PRO A 12 -18.24 -2.06 -3.96
N VAL A 13 -17.07 -1.43 -3.91
CA VAL A 13 -15.84 -2.07 -3.41
C VAL A 13 -15.93 -2.27 -1.90
N ALA A 14 -16.39 -1.28 -1.16
CA ALA A 14 -16.60 -1.38 0.29
C ALA A 14 -17.64 -2.44 0.63
N ASP A 15 -18.76 -2.50 -0.09
CA ASP A 15 -19.82 -3.49 0.10
C ASP A 15 -19.34 -4.92 -0.20
N LEU A 16 -18.53 -5.08 -1.24
CA LEU A 16 -17.89 -6.37 -1.56
C LEU A 16 -16.96 -6.81 -0.44
N ILE A 17 -16.13 -5.92 0.07
CA ILE A 17 -15.21 -6.20 1.17
C ILE A 17 -15.99 -6.58 2.43
N SER A 18 -17.05 -5.86 2.77
CA SER A 18 -17.90 -6.17 3.92
C SER A 18 -18.50 -7.56 3.81
N LYS A 19 -19.06 -7.93 2.66
CA LYS A 19 -19.58 -9.29 2.41
C LYS A 19 -18.52 -10.37 2.56
N VAL A 20 -17.31 -10.12 2.09
CA VAL A 20 -16.20 -11.07 2.26
C VAL A 20 -15.82 -11.19 3.74
N ILE A 21 -15.83 -10.10 4.49
CA ILE A 21 -15.61 -10.14 5.95
C ILE A 21 -16.69 -10.98 6.64
N ASP A 22 -17.97 -10.81 6.27
CA ASP A 22 -19.09 -11.60 6.82
C ASP A 22 -18.89 -13.11 6.57
N ILE A 23 -18.52 -13.48 5.35
CA ILE A 23 -18.25 -14.88 4.99
C ILE A 23 -17.08 -15.44 5.81
N LEU A 24 -15.99 -14.69 5.88
CA LEU A 24 -14.80 -15.12 6.62
C LEU A 24 -15.05 -15.18 8.12
N TYR A 25 -15.81 -14.23 8.66
CA TYR A 25 -16.26 -14.28 10.05
C TYR A 25 -17.14 -15.51 10.31
N GLY A 26 -18.10 -15.82 9.42
CA GLY A 26 -18.89 -17.04 9.49
C GLY A 26 -18.03 -18.32 9.55
N LEU A 27 -16.92 -18.35 8.79
CA LEU A 27 -15.95 -19.45 8.86
C LEU A 27 -15.27 -19.52 10.24
N THR A 28 -14.89 -18.40 10.84
CA THR A 28 -14.28 -18.39 12.19
C THR A 28 -15.26 -18.91 13.25
N VAL A 29 -16.56 -18.59 13.11
CA VAL A 29 -17.62 -19.09 13.98
C VAL A 29 -17.76 -20.61 13.85
N THR A 30 -17.77 -21.15 12.61
CA THR A 30 -17.91 -22.60 12.39
C THR A 30 -16.71 -23.40 12.91
N VAL A 31 -15.53 -22.82 12.92
CA VAL A 31 -14.31 -23.44 13.48
C VAL A 31 -14.26 -23.33 15.01
N GLY A 32 -15.18 -22.58 15.63
CA GLY A 32 -15.26 -22.43 17.08
C GLY A 32 -14.41 -21.31 17.68
N PHE A 33 -13.86 -20.43 16.84
CA PHE A 33 -13.08 -19.26 17.25
C PHE A 33 -13.67 -17.98 16.63
N PRO A 34 -14.84 -17.53 17.05
CA PRO A 34 -15.48 -16.35 16.49
C PRO A 34 -14.65 -15.11 16.72
N SER A 35 -14.11 -14.51 15.64
CA SER A 35 -13.23 -13.35 15.74
C SER A 35 -13.24 -12.53 14.44
N TYR A 36 -13.64 -11.28 14.53
CA TYR A 36 -13.52 -10.32 13.43
C TYR A 36 -12.07 -9.99 13.10
N ALA A 37 -11.18 -10.00 14.09
CA ALA A 37 -9.75 -9.81 13.84
C ALA A 37 -9.17 -10.88 12.94
N LEU A 38 -9.53 -12.17 13.16
CA LEU A 38 -9.13 -13.27 12.27
C LEU A 38 -9.72 -13.10 10.87
N ALA A 39 -10.98 -12.70 10.75
CA ALA A 39 -11.60 -12.42 9.45
C ALA A 39 -10.84 -11.31 8.67
N ILE A 40 -10.43 -10.23 9.35
CA ILE A 40 -9.65 -9.14 8.76
C ILE A 40 -8.24 -9.61 8.33
N ILE A 41 -7.60 -10.46 9.12
CA ILE A 41 -6.31 -11.07 8.75
C ILE A 41 -6.49 -11.97 7.51
N MET A 42 -7.51 -12.79 7.49
CA MET A 42 -7.81 -13.69 6.38
C MET A 42 -8.11 -12.93 5.08
N ILE A 43 -8.91 -11.86 5.11
CA ILE A 43 -9.14 -11.03 3.91
C ILE A 43 -7.86 -10.36 3.44
N SER A 44 -6.98 -9.93 4.34
CA SER A 44 -5.68 -9.34 4.00
C SER A 44 -4.77 -10.34 3.28
N ILE A 45 -4.76 -11.58 3.74
CA ILE A 45 -4.03 -12.68 3.09
C ILE A 45 -4.64 -13.00 1.73
N LEU A 46 -5.97 -13.10 1.65
CA LEU A 46 -6.70 -13.39 0.42
C LEU A 46 -6.40 -12.32 -0.65
N LEU A 47 -6.48 -11.04 -0.28
CA LEU A 47 -6.15 -9.94 -1.19
C LEU A 47 -4.71 -10.02 -1.68
N LYS A 48 -3.76 -10.34 -0.81
CA LYS A 48 -2.36 -10.54 -1.20
C LYS A 48 -2.18 -11.71 -2.18
N LEU A 49 -2.88 -12.81 -1.97
CA LEU A 49 -2.83 -13.99 -2.86
C LEU A 49 -3.41 -13.66 -4.24
N VAL A 50 -4.55 -12.97 -4.28
CA VAL A 50 -5.19 -12.55 -5.54
C VAL A 50 -4.32 -11.56 -6.31
N LEU A 51 -3.68 -10.61 -5.62
CA LEU A 51 -2.81 -9.61 -6.22
C LEU A 51 -1.39 -10.13 -6.50
N TYR A 52 -1.03 -11.31 -6.00
CA TYR A 52 0.32 -11.86 -6.12
C TYR A 52 0.86 -11.91 -7.56
N PRO A 53 0.14 -12.45 -8.58
CA PRO A 53 0.65 -12.49 -9.95
C PRO A 53 0.87 -11.09 -10.54
N LEU A 54 0.06 -10.13 -10.13
CA LEU A 54 0.23 -8.74 -10.55
C LEU A 54 1.46 -8.11 -9.90
N MET A 55 1.67 -8.36 -8.60
CA MET A 55 2.84 -7.89 -7.87
C MET A 55 4.15 -8.47 -8.42
N GLN A 56 4.16 -9.73 -8.85
CA GLN A 56 5.35 -10.32 -9.48
C GLN A 56 5.73 -9.59 -10.78
N LYS A 57 4.77 -9.27 -11.64
CA LYS A 57 5.03 -8.49 -12.87
C LYS A 57 5.57 -7.10 -12.54
N GLN A 58 5.04 -6.45 -11.51
CA GLN A 58 5.51 -5.14 -11.04
C GLN A 58 6.93 -5.21 -10.49
N MET A 59 7.25 -6.23 -9.69
CA MET A 59 8.62 -6.43 -9.17
C MET A 59 9.62 -6.61 -10.31
N LYS A 60 9.30 -7.39 -11.33
CA LYS A 60 10.17 -7.56 -12.50
C LYS A 60 10.43 -6.21 -13.20
N SER A 61 9.41 -5.41 -13.39
CA SER A 61 9.54 -4.07 -13.99
C SER A 61 10.40 -3.14 -13.11
N THR A 62 10.26 -3.21 -11.79
CA THR A 62 11.08 -2.44 -10.85
C THR A 62 12.55 -2.89 -10.90
N MET A 63 12.82 -4.18 -11.03
CA MET A 63 14.19 -4.71 -11.18
C MET A 63 14.84 -4.23 -12.48
N ASN A 64 14.11 -4.25 -13.59
CA ASN A 64 14.61 -3.72 -14.87
C ASN A 64 14.96 -2.23 -14.75
N MET A 65 14.14 -1.45 -14.02
CA MET A 65 14.43 -0.04 -13.74
C MET A 65 15.73 0.13 -12.95
N GLN A 66 16.04 -0.78 -12.01
CA GLN A 66 17.29 -0.73 -11.23
C GLN A 66 18.54 -0.94 -12.10
N GLU A 67 18.46 -1.81 -13.11
CA GLU A 67 19.56 -2.02 -14.06
C GLU A 67 19.85 -0.78 -14.90
N VAL A 68 18.83 0.00 -15.22
CA VAL A 68 18.96 1.23 -16.02
C VAL A 68 19.39 2.43 -15.17
N GLN A 69 19.19 2.37 -13.85
CA GLN A 69 19.46 3.46 -12.91
C GLN A 69 20.87 4.09 -13.05
N PRO A 70 21.98 3.33 -13.07
CA PRO A 70 23.31 3.91 -13.20
C PRO A 70 23.51 4.65 -14.52
N LYS A 71 22.85 4.19 -15.59
CA LYS A 71 22.89 4.87 -16.90
C LYS A 71 22.08 6.17 -16.90
N LEU A 72 20.94 6.18 -16.21
CA LEU A 72 20.14 7.38 -16.00
C LEU A 72 20.92 8.44 -15.24
N GLU A 73 21.63 8.06 -14.18
CA GLU A 73 22.48 8.99 -13.44
C GLU A 73 23.61 9.56 -14.30
N TYR A 74 24.21 8.74 -15.13
CA TYR A 74 25.24 9.20 -16.06
C TYR A 74 24.67 10.24 -17.05
N VAL A 75 23.52 9.99 -17.64
CA VAL A 75 22.86 10.91 -18.57
C VAL A 75 22.46 12.21 -17.86
N GLN A 76 21.91 12.13 -16.67
CA GLN A 76 21.53 13.30 -15.86
C GLN A 76 22.75 14.17 -15.51
N LYS A 77 23.86 13.55 -15.12
CA LYS A 77 25.10 14.27 -14.83
C LYS A 77 25.70 14.90 -16.08
N LYS A 78 25.68 14.19 -17.20
CA LYS A 78 26.25 14.64 -18.48
C LYS A 78 25.49 15.83 -19.08
N TYR A 79 24.16 15.80 -19.00
CA TYR A 79 23.30 16.82 -19.61
C TYR A 79 22.65 17.77 -18.59
N LYS A 80 23.25 17.93 -17.41
CA LYS A 80 22.75 18.77 -16.32
C LYS A 80 22.38 20.21 -16.75
N ASN A 81 23.13 20.76 -17.71
CA ASN A 81 22.93 22.12 -18.19
C ASN A 81 22.02 22.22 -19.43
N ASN A 82 21.49 21.10 -19.91
CA ASN A 82 20.58 21.07 -21.06
C ASN A 82 19.41 20.10 -20.79
N PRO A 83 18.32 20.58 -20.18
CA PRO A 83 17.20 19.75 -19.79
C PRO A 83 16.47 19.09 -20.96
N GLU A 84 16.46 19.72 -22.15
CA GLU A 84 15.82 19.13 -23.33
C GLU A 84 16.57 17.87 -23.79
N LYS A 85 17.89 17.97 -23.96
CA LYS A 85 18.73 16.82 -24.32
C LYS A 85 18.71 15.74 -23.23
N MET A 86 18.70 16.15 -21.97
CA MET A 86 18.61 15.20 -20.86
C MET A 86 17.32 14.37 -20.97
N ASN A 87 16.17 15.01 -21.16
CA ASN A 87 14.89 14.32 -21.30
C ASN A 87 14.85 13.41 -22.54
N GLU A 88 15.41 13.86 -23.66
CA GLU A 88 15.49 13.08 -24.89
C GLU A 88 16.30 11.78 -24.66
N GLU A 89 17.49 11.89 -24.09
CA GLU A 89 18.38 10.75 -23.84
C GLU A 89 17.82 9.81 -22.75
N VAL A 90 17.15 10.33 -21.72
CA VAL A 90 16.43 9.54 -20.72
C VAL A 90 15.30 8.74 -21.39
N MET A 91 14.52 9.37 -22.28
CA MET A 91 13.44 8.66 -22.99
C MET A 91 13.97 7.61 -23.98
N LYS A 92 15.13 7.85 -24.61
CA LYS A 92 15.82 6.84 -25.43
C LYS A 92 16.25 5.65 -24.59
N LEU A 93 16.84 5.88 -23.42
CA LEU A 93 17.22 4.81 -22.49
C LEU A 93 16.02 3.95 -22.09
N TYR A 94 14.90 4.56 -21.72
CA TYR A 94 13.70 3.81 -21.35
C TYR A 94 13.18 2.94 -22.50
N LYS A 95 13.26 3.43 -23.74
CA LYS A 95 12.85 2.66 -24.93
C LYS A 95 13.85 1.56 -25.25
N GLU A 96 15.15 1.80 -25.14
CA GLU A 96 16.21 0.85 -25.42
C GLU A 96 16.18 -0.36 -24.50
N TYR A 97 15.87 -0.10 -23.20
CA TYR A 97 15.80 -1.15 -22.17
C TYR A 97 14.38 -1.68 -21.92
N ASP A 98 13.40 -1.27 -22.73
CA ASP A 98 11.99 -1.63 -22.57
C ASP A 98 11.47 -1.43 -21.14
N VAL A 99 11.86 -0.30 -20.52
CA VAL A 99 11.52 0.05 -19.16
C VAL A 99 10.44 1.12 -19.14
N ASN A 100 9.36 0.83 -18.45
CA ASN A 100 8.28 1.79 -18.26
C ASN A 100 8.47 2.53 -16.93
N PRO A 101 8.74 3.86 -16.94
CA PRO A 101 8.90 4.65 -15.70
C PRO A 101 7.64 4.67 -14.83
N MET A 102 6.46 4.49 -15.45
CA MET A 102 5.17 4.45 -14.73
C MET A 102 4.95 3.14 -13.98
N ALA A 103 5.71 2.08 -14.29
CA ALA A 103 5.54 0.79 -13.63
C ALA A 103 5.85 0.82 -12.12
N GLY A 104 6.71 1.74 -11.69
CA GLY A 104 7.04 1.93 -10.27
C GLY A 104 5.90 2.51 -9.43
N CYS A 105 5.02 3.33 -10.01
CA CYS A 105 3.87 3.92 -9.30
C CYS A 105 2.56 3.13 -9.49
N LEU A 106 2.52 2.17 -10.41
CA LEU A 106 1.34 1.34 -10.67
C LEU A 106 0.82 0.59 -9.43
N PRO A 107 1.68 0.03 -8.53
CA PRO A 107 1.23 -0.56 -7.28
C PRO A 107 0.39 0.39 -6.44
N LEU A 108 0.83 1.64 -6.32
CA LEU A 108 0.14 2.66 -5.54
C LEU A 108 -1.25 2.98 -6.13
N LEU A 109 -1.34 3.11 -7.46
CA LEU A 109 -2.61 3.40 -8.14
C LEU A 109 -3.64 2.28 -7.96
N ILE A 110 -3.20 1.02 -7.95
CA ILE A 110 -4.08 -0.14 -7.71
C ILE A 110 -4.42 -0.28 -6.23
N GLN A 111 -3.45 -0.02 -5.36
CA GLN A 111 -3.62 -0.17 -3.91
C GLN A 111 -4.56 0.90 -3.33
N MET A 112 -4.56 2.13 -3.85
CA MET A 112 -5.36 3.23 -3.29
C MET A 112 -6.87 2.94 -3.28
N PRO A 113 -7.52 2.50 -4.39
CA PRO A 113 -8.93 2.14 -4.36
C PRO A 113 -9.24 1.01 -3.36
N ILE A 114 -8.36 0.01 -3.27
CA ILE A 114 -8.51 -1.12 -2.35
C ILE A 114 -8.40 -0.65 -0.90
N LEU A 115 -7.41 0.19 -0.61
CA LEU A 115 -7.20 0.74 0.73
C LEU A 115 -8.37 1.63 1.18
N ILE A 116 -8.83 2.52 0.30
CA ILE A 116 -9.98 3.40 0.59
C ILE A 116 -11.24 2.55 0.76
N GLY A 117 -11.48 1.57 -0.10
CA GLY A 117 -12.62 0.65 0.01
C GLY A 117 -12.59 -0.16 1.31
N LEU A 118 -11.41 -0.66 1.71
CA LEU A 118 -11.24 -1.35 2.99
C LEU A 118 -11.49 -0.43 4.19
N PHE A 119 -10.96 0.79 4.14
CA PHE A 119 -11.19 1.79 5.19
C PHE A 119 -12.68 2.15 5.32
N MET A 120 -13.38 2.36 4.20
CA MET A 120 -14.82 2.62 4.19
C MET A 120 -15.60 1.42 4.72
N ALA A 121 -15.26 0.22 4.27
CA ALA A 121 -15.90 -1.01 4.74
C ALA A 121 -15.79 -1.15 6.27
N LEU A 122 -14.58 -1.05 6.81
CA LEU A 122 -14.33 -1.21 8.25
C LEU A 122 -14.96 -0.10 9.09
N ARG A 123 -14.97 1.15 8.59
CA ARG A 123 -15.57 2.29 9.29
C ARG A 123 -17.09 2.20 9.37
N GLN A 124 -17.74 1.66 8.34
CA GLN A 124 -19.19 1.47 8.28
C GLN A 124 -19.64 0.12 8.82
N TYR A 125 -18.67 -0.78 9.11
CA TYR A 125 -18.97 -2.13 9.52
C TYR A 125 -19.56 -2.18 10.92
N ASN A 126 -20.69 -2.84 11.06
CA ASN A 126 -21.31 -3.07 12.36
C ASN A 126 -20.78 -4.38 12.94
N PHE A 127 -19.86 -4.29 13.89
CA PHE A 127 -19.31 -5.44 14.58
C PHE A 127 -20.34 -5.99 15.60
N ASP A 128 -21.14 -6.96 15.20
CA ASP A 128 -22.15 -7.59 16.03
C ASP A 128 -21.99 -9.14 16.01
N PRO A 129 -21.76 -9.81 17.14
CA PRO A 129 -21.59 -9.23 18.50
C PRO A 129 -20.23 -8.58 18.71
N ILE A 130 -20.25 -7.50 19.48
CA ILE A 130 -19.06 -6.67 19.77
C ILE A 130 -17.97 -7.45 20.53
N GLU A 131 -18.37 -8.47 21.27
CA GLU A 131 -17.47 -9.37 22.02
C GLU A 131 -16.48 -10.10 21.11
N HIS A 132 -16.84 -10.33 19.85
CA HIS A 132 -15.98 -10.95 18.85
C HIS A 132 -15.09 -9.95 18.10
N ALA A 133 -15.26 -8.64 18.36
CA ALA A 133 -14.47 -7.57 17.80
C ALA A 133 -13.26 -7.19 18.65
N THR A 134 -12.82 -8.07 19.54
CA THR A 134 -11.64 -7.89 20.40
C THR A 134 -10.38 -8.42 19.69
N PHE A 135 -9.24 -7.79 19.95
CA PHE A 135 -7.95 -8.24 19.49
C PHE A 135 -6.86 -7.93 20.52
N PHE A 136 -6.34 -8.97 21.18
CA PHE A 136 -5.35 -8.85 22.27
C PHE A 136 -5.76 -7.80 23.33
N TRP A 137 -5.13 -6.62 23.29
CA TRP A 137 -5.39 -5.50 24.20
C TRP A 137 -6.43 -4.50 23.68
N VAL A 138 -6.89 -4.67 22.45
CA VAL A 138 -7.89 -3.80 21.81
C VAL A 138 -9.28 -4.38 22.12
N PRO A 139 -10.08 -3.69 22.93
CA PRO A 139 -11.40 -4.21 23.35
C PRO A 139 -12.45 -4.11 22.25
N ASN A 140 -12.24 -3.25 21.26
CA ASN A 140 -13.14 -3.07 20.12
C ASN A 140 -12.38 -2.55 18.91
N LEU A 141 -12.40 -3.34 17.82
CA LEU A 141 -11.75 -3.00 16.54
C LEU A 141 -12.37 -1.77 15.85
N GLY A 142 -13.59 -1.39 16.21
CA GLY A 142 -14.23 -0.18 15.70
C GLY A 142 -13.77 1.11 16.40
N LEU A 143 -12.96 1.00 17.45
CA LEU A 143 -12.44 2.12 18.22
C LEU A 143 -10.93 2.25 18.04
N ALA A 144 -10.40 3.42 18.43
CA ALA A 144 -8.96 3.65 18.43
C ALA A 144 -8.26 2.75 19.46
N ASP A 145 -7.04 2.31 19.15
CA ASP A 145 -6.19 1.53 20.07
C ASP A 145 -5.88 2.35 21.32
N PRO A 146 -6.33 1.92 22.52
CA PRO A 146 -6.14 2.67 23.75
C PRO A 146 -4.68 2.80 24.18
N LEU A 147 -3.83 1.86 23.77
CA LEU A 147 -2.40 1.85 24.08
C LEU A 147 -1.53 2.41 22.96
N HIS A 148 -2.10 2.75 21.81
CA HIS A 148 -1.39 3.24 20.61
C HIS A 148 -0.25 2.30 20.14
N ILE A 149 -0.29 1.03 20.55
CA ILE A 149 0.73 0.03 20.17
C ILE A 149 0.62 -0.33 18.70
N LEU A 150 -0.62 -0.49 18.18
CA LEU A 150 -0.86 -0.82 16.76
C LEU A 150 -0.31 0.26 15.81
N PRO A 151 -0.56 1.56 16.01
CA PRO A 151 0.06 2.61 15.19
C PRO A 151 1.58 2.58 15.23
N ILE A 152 2.19 2.33 16.38
CA ILE A 152 3.66 2.22 16.52
C ILE A 152 4.19 1.01 15.74
N LEU A 153 3.54 -0.15 15.85
CA LEU A 153 3.91 -1.35 15.09
C LEU A 153 3.79 -1.12 13.58
N VAL A 154 2.73 -0.45 13.13
CA VAL A 154 2.55 -0.08 11.73
C VAL A 154 3.68 0.85 11.27
N ALA A 155 4.00 1.87 12.05
CA ALA A 155 5.09 2.79 11.73
C ALA A 155 6.46 2.07 11.63
N LEU A 156 6.76 1.16 12.56
CA LEU A 156 7.99 0.36 12.54
C LEU A 156 8.05 -0.59 11.34
N THR A 157 6.96 -1.27 11.02
CA THR A 157 6.91 -2.18 9.86
C THR A 157 7.02 -1.40 8.55
N MET A 158 6.36 -0.25 8.43
CA MET A 158 6.50 0.65 7.28
C MET A 158 7.93 1.16 7.15
N TYR A 159 8.56 1.56 8.24
CA TYR A 159 9.97 2.00 8.22
C TYR A 159 10.90 0.88 7.75
N ALA A 160 10.75 -0.34 8.28
CA ALA A 160 11.53 -1.50 7.88
C ALA A 160 11.34 -1.82 6.39
N GLN A 161 10.09 -1.84 5.92
CA GLN A 161 9.76 -2.07 4.52
C GLN A 161 10.37 -1.00 3.61
N GLN A 162 10.26 0.27 4.01
CA GLN A 162 10.83 1.39 3.26
C GLN A 162 12.35 1.28 3.15
N LYS A 163 13.03 0.91 4.24
CA LYS A 163 14.49 0.73 4.25
C LYS A 163 14.92 -0.38 3.29
N VAL A 164 14.21 -1.50 3.27
CA VAL A 164 14.47 -2.61 2.33
C VAL A 164 14.23 -2.15 0.88
N SER A 165 13.12 -1.46 0.62
CA SER A 165 12.82 -0.93 -0.72
C SER A 165 13.86 0.09 -1.19
N MET A 166 14.36 0.97 -0.32
CA MET A 166 15.42 1.92 -0.67
C MET A 166 16.74 1.22 -1.01
N SER A 167 17.10 0.17 -0.28
CA SER A 167 18.29 -0.64 -0.59
C SER A 167 18.17 -1.35 -1.93
N ALA A 168 16.94 -1.69 -2.32
CA ALA A 168 16.65 -2.35 -3.59
C ALA A 168 16.54 -1.37 -4.78
N THR A 169 16.24 -0.08 -4.56
CA THR A 169 15.94 0.88 -5.64
C THR A 169 17.15 1.70 -6.10
N GLY A 170 18.37 1.45 -5.62
CA GLY A 170 19.62 2.11 -6.02
C GLY A 170 19.45 3.62 -6.19
N GLY A 171 19.80 4.38 -5.18
CA GLY A 171 19.36 5.74 -4.96
C GLY A 171 19.67 6.77 -6.04
N ASN A 172 18.67 7.17 -6.76
CA ASN A 172 18.65 8.52 -7.34
C ASN A 172 18.53 9.51 -6.17
N GLU A 173 19.44 10.47 -6.04
CA GLU A 173 19.41 11.46 -4.96
C GLU A 173 18.06 12.17 -4.86
N GLN A 174 17.40 12.41 -6.01
CA GLN A 174 16.11 13.07 -6.09
C GLN A 174 14.96 12.15 -5.61
N THR A 175 15.00 10.86 -5.96
CA THR A 175 14.02 9.87 -5.48
C THR A 175 14.26 9.53 -4.01
N ALA A 176 15.53 9.46 -3.57
CA ALA A 176 15.91 9.27 -2.18
C ALA A 176 15.47 10.46 -1.31
N GLN A 177 15.53 11.68 -1.83
CA GLN A 177 15.10 12.89 -1.11
C GLN A 177 13.56 12.96 -1.04
N MET A 178 12.84 12.63 -2.10
CA MET A 178 11.38 12.49 -2.08
C MET A 178 10.94 11.38 -1.11
N MET A 179 11.59 10.23 -1.13
CA MET A 179 11.30 9.13 -0.21
C MET A 179 11.65 9.47 1.25
N LYS A 180 12.75 10.17 1.51
CA LYS A 180 13.08 10.68 2.85
C LYS A 180 12.03 11.65 3.35
N THR A 181 11.60 12.58 2.52
CA THR A 181 10.52 13.52 2.86
C THR A 181 9.22 12.78 3.19
N MET A 182 8.86 11.78 2.38
CA MET A 182 7.72 10.91 2.63
C MET A 182 7.86 10.09 3.91
N LEU A 183 9.07 9.59 4.20
CA LEU A 183 9.38 8.82 5.41
C LEU A 183 9.18 9.64 6.70
N TYR A 184 9.49 10.95 6.65
CA TYR A 184 9.34 11.83 7.80
C TYR A 184 7.96 12.49 7.88
N MET A 185 7.33 12.79 6.74
CA MET A 185 6.01 13.45 6.72
C MET A 185 4.85 12.49 6.99
N MET A 186 4.94 11.24 6.52
CA MET A 186 3.86 10.28 6.65
C MET A 186 3.55 9.90 8.12
N PRO A 187 4.54 9.60 8.98
CA PRO A 187 4.29 9.36 10.40
C PRO A 187 3.77 10.60 11.12
N ALA A 188 4.22 11.80 10.73
CA ALA A 188 3.78 13.07 11.32
C ALA A 188 2.32 13.43 10.97
N MET A 189 1.81 12.94 9.82
CA MET A 189 0.39 13.15 9.44
C MET A 189 -0.57 12.15 10.08
N ILE A 190 -0.08 10.99 10.54
CA ILE A 190 -0.90 9.91 11.13
C ILE A 190 -0.93 10.02 12.66
N SER A 191 -0.04 10.81 13.24
CA SER A 191 0.00 11.12 14.68
C SER A 191 -0.94 12.26 15.05
#